data_b3b4e78f157f718b4827a88c4eed0c64
#
_entry.id   b3b4e78f157f718b4827a88c4eed0c64
#
_cell.length_a   1.000
_cell.length_b   1.000
_cell.length_c   1.000
_cell.angle_alpha   90.00
_cell.angle_beta   90.00
_cell.angle_gamma   90.00
#
_symmetry.space_group_name_H-M   'P 1'
#
loop_
_entity.id
_entity.type
_entity.pdbx_description
1 polymer ?
#
loop_
_entity_poly.entity_id
_entity_poly.type
_entity_poly.pdbx_seq_one_letter_code
_entity_poly.pdbx_strand_id
1 'polypeptide(L)'
;MVEIFATGRSLVDLYGSDGSEAKKEMNHPVMPKRVGYLYDKMLDKDLIRFVILESARHKHARHEVRKVLAHLERYVEQTYKILADGSYVPTRPKLKTIYDDSSQKQRELKIVPFWPDGIVHRLIVEVMKPVLMRGMHPYSCASIPGRGGARIRKYLAHAMSCDPKGTRYACEMDIRHFYPSVPIRRLIRTIGRKIKDKRFLRLIWAILKSCGQGLAIGYYICQWLANFYLEKLDWMLARMPGVKYYTRYMDNITMLGPNKRMLHRARVAAEKFLRDELGLAVKENWQVYRTAVARKAKGRPRAVSAVGFRFWHGFTTLRRRNFLRMLRQARRIQKKQKMGIPVSVQQAAGFLSRAGQLNHCNSFRVKEKYIRSIKIKRLKEVIRNESKRQCKAGWALYGRTPPATA
;
A
#
# COMPACT_ATOMS: atom_id res chain seq x y z
N MET A 1 -30.17 -3.48 -7.98
CA MET A 1 -29.41 -3.49 -6.71
C MET A 1 -28.24 -2.52 -6.81
N VAL A 2 -28.56 -1.23 -6.87
CA VAL A 2 -27.62 -0.10 -7.06
C VAL A 2 -28.04 1.01 -6.08
N GLU A 3 -28.06 0.71 -4.80
CA GLU A 3 -28.34 1.71 -3.76
C GLU A 3 -27.80 1.24 -2.41
N ILE A 4 -26.49 1.28 -2.19
CA ILE A 4 -25.88 1.29 -0.84
C ILE A 4 -24.47 1.91 -0.92
N PHE A 5 -24.33 3.14 -1.42
CA PHE A 5 -23.08 3.91 -1.28
C PHE A 5 -23.31 5.43 -1.18
N ALA A 6 -24.38 5.83 -0.52
CA ALA A 6 -24.64 7.24 -0.24
C ALA A 6 -25.18 7.44 1.17
N THR A 7 -24.36 7.20 2.20
CA THR A 7 -24.56 7.84 3.51
C THR A 7 -23.20 8.04 4.14
N GLY A 8 -22.73 9.29 4.09
CA GLY A 8 -21.54 9.75 4.79
C GLY A 8 -21.76 9.80 6.30
N ARG A 9 -21.71 8.66 6.98
CA ARG A 9 -21.59 8.59 8.44
C ARG A 9 -20.13 8.46 8.83
N SER A 10 -19.69 9.37 9.68
CA SER A 10 -18.37 9.40 10.28
C SER A 10 -18.11 8.12 11.06
N LEU A 11 -16.92 7.55 10.95
CA LEU A 11 -16.45 6.37 11.70
C LEU A 11 -16.37 6.61 13.22
N VAL A 12 -16.70 7.78 13.70
CA VAL A 12 -16.80 8.12 15.15
C VAL A 12 -18.09 7.59 15.75
N ASP A 13 -19.15 7.40 14.94
CA ASP A 13 -20.45 6.95 15.41
C ASP A 13 -20.60 5.43 15.56
N LEU A 14 -19.54 4.66 15.24
CA LEU A 14 -19.54 3.19 15.35
C LEU A 14 -18.78 2.66 16.57
N TYR A 15 -18.15 3.51 17.35
CA TYR A 15 -17.52 3.13 18.62
C TYR A 15 -17.87 4.18 19.66
N GLY A 16 -19.03 3.95 20.31
CA GLY A 16 -19.48 4.72 21.45
C GLY A 16 -18.41 4.88 22.52
N SER A 17 -18.37 6.06 23.09
CA SER A 17 -17.58 6.41 24.26
C SER A 17 -18.16 5.71 25.50
N ASP A 18 -17.80 4.44 25.72
CA ASP A 18 -18.01 3.80 27.03
C ASP A 18 -16.78 2.97 27.39
N GLY A 19 -15.88 3.62 28.08
CA GLY A 19 -14.63 3.05 28.59
C GLY A 19 -14.74 2.42 29.99
N SER A 20 -15.92 2.02 30.49
CA SER A 20 -16.06 1.59 31.88
C SER A 20 -16.58 0.16 32.14
N GLU A 21 -17.00 -0.61 31.15
CA GLU A 21 -17.52 -1.96 31.40
C GLU A 21 -16.80 -3.16 30.77
N ALA A 22 -15.67 -2.99 30.15
CA ALA A 22 -14.91 -4.11 29.56
C ALA A 22 -13.91 -4.77 30.51
N LYS A 23 -14.16 -4.81 31.81
CA LYS A 23 -13.29 -5.45 32.82
C LYS A 23 -13.90 -6.66 33.52
N LYS A 24 -14.79 -7.39 32.91
CA LYS A 24 -15.18 -8.72 33.43
C LYS A 24 -15.70 -9.58 32.28
N GLU A 25 -14.81 -10.38 31.72
CA GLU A 25 -15.06 -11.74 31.24
C GLU A 25 -13.75 -12.27 30.62
N MET A 26 -12.91 -12.91 31.46
CA MET A 26 -11.88 -13.81 30.96
C MET A 26 -12.60 -15.09 30.47
N ASN A 27 -13.26 -14.99 29.32
CA ASN A 27 -13.70 -16.16 28.60
C ASN A 27 -12.51 -16.71 27.81
N HIS A 28 -12.30 -18.01 27.90
CA HIS A 28 -11.34 -18.78 27.12
C HIS A 28 -11.29 -18.28 25.68
N PRO A 29 -10.10 -18.15 25.04
CA PRO A 29 -10.03 -17.67 23.67
C PRO A 29 -10.74 -18.69 22.78
N VAL A 30 -11.98 -18.39 22.40
CA VAL A 30 -12.69 -19.14 21.36
C VAL A 30 -11.83 -19.00 20.11
N MET A 31 -11.13 -20.06 19.77
CA MET A 31 -10.32 -20.14 18.54
C MET A 31 -11.23 -19.79 17.37
N PRO A 32 -10.99 -18.71 16.65
CA PRO A 32 -11.88 -18.31 15.56
C PRO A 32 -11.99 -19.44 14.56
N LYS A 33 -13.21 -19.88 14.25
CA LYS A 33 -13.47 -20.97 13.29
C LYS A 33 -12.71 -20.69 11.99
N ARG A 34 -11.89 -21.65 11.56
CA ARG A 34 -11.15 -21.55 10.29
C ARG A 34 -12.12 -21.52 9.11
N VAL A 35 -11.86 -20.66 8.14
CA VAL A 35 -12.71 -20.50 6.95
C VAL A 35 -12.38 -21.59 5.93
N GLY A 36 -13.40 -22.21 5.36
CA GLY A 36 -13.31 -23.19 4.26
C GLY A 36 -13.99 -22.68 2.99
N TYR A 37 -14.04 -23.54 1.96
CA TYR A 37 -14.74 -23.32 0.69
C TYR A 37 -14.31 -22.07 -0.08
N LEU A 38 -13.07 -21.61 0.12
CA LEU A 38 -12.55 -20.43 -0.59
C LEU A 38 -12.19 -20.77 -2.04
N TYR A 39 -11.75 -22.00 -2.28
CA TYR A 39 -11.47 -22.47 -3.63
C TYR A 39 -12.74 -22.54 -4.48
N ASP A 40 -13.82 -23.08 -3.91
CA ASP A 40 -15.10 -23.19 -4.59
C ASP A 40 -15.67 -21.81 -4.96
N LYS A 41 -15.48 -20.80 -4.11
CA LYS A 41 -15.83 -19.40 -4.41
C LYS A 41 -15.05 -18.83 -5.61
N MET A 42 -13.86 -19.33 -5.88
CA MET A 42 -13.10 -18.92 -7.08
C MET A 42 -13.66 -19.49 -8.38
N LEU A 43 -14.47 -20.52 -8.31
CA LEU A 43 -15.12 -21.16 -9.47
C LEU A 43 -16.41 -20.43 -9.90
N ASP A 44 -16.78 -19.34 -9.24
CA ASP A 44 -17.87 -18.46 -9.65
C ASP A 44 -17.46 -17.67 -10.90
N LYS A 45 -18.15 -17.90 -12.02
CA LYS A 45 -17.87 -17.24 -13.32
C LYS A 45 -18.15 -15.73 -13.27
N ASP A 46 -19.11 -15.29 -12.46
CA ASP A 46 -19.40 -13.86 -12.29
C ASP A 46 -18.29 -13.16 -11.51
N LEU A 47 -17.75 -13.81 -10.47
CA LEU A 47 -16.58 -13.32 -9.78
C LEU A 47 -15.36 -13.27 -10.70
N ILE A 48 -15.14 -14.30 -11.54
CA ILE A 48 -14.03 -14.33 -12.52
C ILE A 48 -14.18 -13.15 -13.49
N ARG A 49 -15.37 -12.95 -14.06
CA ARG A 49 -15.68 -11.81 -14.94
C ARG A 49 -15.40 -10.47 -14.28
N PHE A 50 -15.90 -10.27 -13.08
CA PHE A 50 -15.64 -9.08 -12.27
C PHE A 50 -14.14 -8.84 -12.07
N VAL A 51 -13.39 -9.87 -11.70
CA VAL A 51 -11.93 -9.77 -11.45
C VAL A 51 -11.17 -9.44 -12.73
N ILE A 52 -11.55 -9.99 -13.89
CA ILE A 52 -10.94 -9.64 -15.18
C ILE A 52 -11.16 -8.15 -15.48
N LEU A 53 -12.41 -7.66 -15.39
CA LEU A 53 -12.76 -6.26 -15.65
C LEU A 53 -12.03 -5.30 -14.69
N GLU A 54 -12.05 -5.59 -13.39
CA GLU A 54 -11.34 -4.77 -12.39
C GLU A 54 -9.81 -4.82 -12.55
N SER A 55 -9.25 -5.95 -12.98
CA SER A 55 -7.82 -6.07 -13.27
C SER A 55 -7.39 -5.29 -14.51
N ALA A 56 -8.31 -5.11 -15.47
CA ALA A 56 -8.11 -4.35 -16.70
C ALA A 56 -8.21 -2.84 -16.49
N ARG A 57 -8.87 -2.40 -15.41
CA ARG A 57 -9.10 -0.99 -15.11
C ARG A 57 -7.79 -0.20 -15.15
N HIS A 58 -7.78 0.90 -15.86
CA HIS A 58 -6.59 1.75 -16.12
C HIS A 58 -5.42 1.08 -16.86
N LYS A 59 -5.65 -0.09 -17.51
CA LYS A 59 -4.60 -0.82 -18.25
C LYS A 59 -4.98 -1.09 -19.71
N HIS A 60 -6.02 -0.46 -20.22
CA HIS A 60 -6.53 -0.66 -21.59
C HIS A 60 -5.49 -0.39 -22.70
N ALA A 61 -4.44 0.40 -22.41
CA ALA A 61 -3.34 0.61 -23.34
C ALA A 61 -2.46 -0.63 -23.57
N ARG A 62 -2.53 -1.66 -22.71
CA ARG A 62 -1.72 -2.87 -22.84
C ARG A 62 -2.36 -3.84 -23.83
N HIS A 63 -1.57 -4.35 -24.78
CA HIS A 63 -2.03 -5.30 -25.78
C HIS A 63 -2.69 -6.56 -25.16
N GLU A 64 -2.04 -7.19 -24.18
CA GLU A 64 -2.58 -8.38 -23.48
C GLU A 64 -3.96 -8.10 -22.87
N VAL A 65 -4.15 -6.93 -22.24
CA VAL A 65 -5.42 -6.54 -21.60
C VAL A 65 -6.51 -6.39 -22.65
N ARG A 66 -6.21 -5.73 -23.78
CA ARG A 66 -7.17 -5.57 -24.87
C ARG A 66 -7.59 -6.91 -25.47
N LYS A 67 -6.63 -7.81 -25.70
CA LYS A 67 -6.91 -9.18 -26.20
C LYS A 67 -7.88 -9.92 -25.29
N VAL A 68 -7.66 -9.85 -23.97
CA VAL A 68 -8.54 -10.50 -22.99
C VAL A 68 -9.93 -9.86 -22.99
N LEU A 69 -10.03 -8.52 -23.04
CA LEU A 69 -11.31 -7.84 -23.06
C LEU A 69 -12.11 -8.04 -24.35
N ALA A 70 -11.43 -8.20 -25.50
CA ALA A 70 -12.08 -8.48 -26.77
C ALA A 70 -12.78 -9.86 -26.80
N HIS A 71 -12.30 -10.81 -25.99
CA HIS A 71 -12.83 -12.16 -25.88
C HIS A 71 -13.15 -12.55 -24.43
N LEU A 72 -13.81 -11.64 -23.70
CA LEU A 72 -14.00 -11.72 -22.24
C LEU A 72 -14.58 -13.07 -21.81
N GLU A 73 -15.70 -13.50 -22.38
CA GLU A 73 -16.37 -14.74 -21.98
C GLU A 73 -15.50 -15.99 -22.23
N ARG A 74 -14.74 -16.01 -23.31
CA ARG A 74 -13.76 -17.06 -23.55
C ARG A 74 -12.72 -17.15 -22.43
N TYR A 75 -12.20 -16.02 -21.98
CA TYR A 75 -11.21 -15.98 -20.88
C TYR A 75 -11.83 -16.27 -19.52
N VAL A 76 -13.11 -15.94 -19.31
CA VAL A 76 -13.86 -16.36 -18.12
C VAL A 76 -13.94 -17.88 -18.08
N GLU A 77 -14.38 -18.51 -19.20
CA GLU A 77 -14.52 -19.97 -19.30
C GLU A 77 -13.17 -20.68 -19.15
N GLN A 78 -12.12 -20.19 -19.81
CA GLN A 78 -10.79 -20.76 -19.68
C GLN A 78 -10.26 -20.65 -18.24
N THR A 79 -10.50 -19.53 -17.55
CA THR A 79 -10.08 -19.35 -16.15
C THR A 79 -10.84 -20.30 -15.24
N TYR A 80 -12.14 -20.44 -15.44
CA TYR A 80 -12.96 -21.43 -14.73
C TYR A 80 -12.41 -22.84 -14.93
N LYS A 81 -12.19 -23.25 -16.17
CA LYS A 81 -11.72 -24.60 -16.52
C LYS A 81 -10.38 -24.94 -15.88
N ILE A 82 -9.36 -24.09 -16.03
CA ILE A 82 -8.02 -24.34 -15.44
C ILE A 82 -8.04 -24.42 -13.91
N LEU A 83 -8.99 -23.74 -13.27
CA LEU A 83 -9.17 -23.82 -11.82
C LEU A 83 -10.00 -25.05 -11.44
N ALA A 84 -11.09 -25.37 -12.17
CA ALA A 84 -11.93 -26.53 -11.90
C ALA A 84 -11.16 -27.84 -12.03
N ASP A 85 -10.39 -27.98 -13.10
CA ASP A 85 -9.55 -29.14 -13.38
C ASP A 85 -8.29 -29.21 -12.52
N GLY A 86 -7.93 -28.08 -11.85
CA GLY A 86 -6.69 -27.96 -11.08
C GLY A 86 -5.43 -27.95 -11.97
N SER A 87 -5.58 -27.68 -13.27
CA SER A 87 -4.48 -27.66 -14.25
C SER A 87 -3.68 -26.35 -14.28
N TYR A 88 -4.06 -25.36 -13.45
CA TYR A 88 -3.32 -24.11 -13.35
C TYR A 88 -1.90 -24.34 -12.84
N VAL A 89 -0.91 -23.93 -13.63
CA VAL A 89 0.51 -23.89 -13.25
C VAL A 89 1.00 -22.44 -13.33
N PRO A 90 1.62 -21.92 -12.27
CA PRO A 90 2.17 -20.56 -12.29
C PRO A 90 3.21 -20.39 -13.39
N THR A 91 3.08 -19.37 -14.21
CA THR A 91 4.02 -19.04 -15.28
C THR A 91 5.35 -18.53 -14.69
N ARG A 92 6.47 -18.92 -15.32
CA ARG A 92 7.78 -18.37 -14.95
C ARG A 92 7.78 -16.85 -15.16
N PRO A 93 8.05 -16.05 -14.13
CA PRO A 93 7.99 -14.60 -14.23
C PRO A 93 9.11 -14.03 -15.10
N LYS A 94 8.82 -12.97 -15.84
CA LYS A 94 9.85 -12.14 -16.48
C LYS A 94 10.48 -11.25 -15.44
N LEU A 95 11.80 -11.21 -15.41
CA LEU A 95 12.56 -10.32 -14.52
C LEU A 95 12.72 -8.95 -15.16
N LYS A 96 12.46 -7.90 -14.40
CA LYS A 96 12.71 -6.52 -14.83
C LYS A 96 13.33 -5.74 -13.69
N THR A 97 14.53 -5.25 -13.90
CA THR A 97 15.17 -4.33 -12.96
C THR A 97 14.65 -2.93 -13.16
N ILE A 98 14.18 -2.33 -12.08
CA ILE A 98 13.76 -0.93 -12.03
C ILE A 98 14.62 -0.17 -11.02
N TYR A 99 14.93 1.09 -11.33
CA TYR A 99 15.52 1.99 -10.37
C TYR A 99 14.43 2.70 -9.57
N ASP A 100 14.34 2.37 -8.27
CA ASP A 100 13.44 3.06 -7.37
C ASP A 100 14.06 4.39 -6.94
N ASP A 101 13.69 5.40 -7.62
CA ASP A 101 14.10 6.78 -7.34
C ASP A 101 13.82 7.20 -5.88
N SER A 102 12.79 6.64 -5.22
CA SER A 102 12.43 7.02 -3.85
C SER A 102 13.41 6.50 -2.82
N SER A 103 13.93 5.30 -3.01
CA SER A 103 14.94 4.65 -2.15
C SER A 103 16.36 4.70 -2.71
N GLN A 104 16.55 5.12 -3.99
CA GLN A 104 17.84 5.08 -4.73
C GLN A 104 18.43 3.66 -4.81
N LYS A 105 17.57 2.68 -5.00
CA LYS A 105 17.96 1.28 -5.10
C LYS A 105 17.42 0.67 -6.38
N GLN A 106 18.18 -0.21 -6.96
CA GLN A 106 17.68 -1.13 -7.96
C GLN A 106 16.77 -2.15 -7.28
N ARG A 107 15.62 -2.43 -7.91
CA ARG A 107 14.69 -3.45 -7.46
C ARG A 107 14.39 -4.38 -8.61
N GLU A 108 14.47 -5.65 -8.36
CA GLU A 108 14.04 -6.67 -9.28
C GLU A 108 12.51 -6.87 -9.13
N LEU A 109 11.80 -6.65 -10.21
CA LEU A 109 10.38 -6.95 -10.33
C LEU A 109 10.18 -8.27 -11.05
N LYS A 110 9.35 -9.13 -10.50
CA LYS A 110 8.86 -10.35 -11.15
C LYS A 110 7.53 -10.07 -11.80
N ILE A 111 7.53 -10.00 -13.12
CA ILE A 111 6.35 -9.68 -13.91
C ILE A 111 5.72 -10.97 -14.41
N VAL A 112 4.48 -11.21 -14.03
CA VAL A 112 3.65 -12.28 -14.55
C VAL A 112 2.74 -11.76 -15.66
N PRO A 113 2.29 -12.62 -16.61
CA PRO A 113 1.32 -12.24 -17.63
C PRO A 113 0.01 -11.77 -16.97
N PHE A 114 -0.72 -10.93 -17.71
CA PHE A 114 -2.02 -10.46 -17.24
C PHE A 114 -2.99 -11.64 -17.04
N TRP A 115 -3.04 -12.55 -17.99
CA TRP A 115 -3.75 -13.83 -17.94
C TRP A 115 -2.77 -14.99 -18.20
N PRO A 116 -2.82 -16.10 -17.46
CA PRO A 116 -3.76 -16.40 -16.37
C PRO A 116 -3.35 -15.85 -15.01
N ASP A 117 -2.05 -15.67 -14.73
CA ASP A 117 -1.51 -15.44 -13.37
C ASP A 117 -2.05 -14.18 -12.71
N GLY A 118 -2.07 -13.06 -13.42
CA GLY A 118 -2.56 -11.80 -12.87
C GLY A 118 -4.02 -11.90 -12.39
N ILE A 119 -4.85 -12.67 -13.13
CA ILE A 119 -6.25 -12.91 -12.79
C ILE A 119 -6.36 -13.88 -11.61
N VAL A 120 -5.63 -14.99 -11.62
CA VAL A 120 -5.63 -15.98 -10.52
C VAL A 120 -5.15 -15.36 -9.23
N HIS A 121 -4.07 -14.55 -9.24
CA HIS A 121 -3.60 -13.83 -8.06
C HIS A 121 -4.67 -12.90 -7.50
N ARG A 122 -5.41 -12.23 -8.37
CA ARG A 122 -6.48 -11.32 -7.95
C ARG A 122 -7.69 -12.07 -7.41
N LEU A 123 -8.11 -13.17 -8.04
CA LEU A 123 -9.18 -14.04 -7.54
C LEU A 123 -8.89 -14.52 -6.12
N ILE A 124 -7.69 -15.06 -5.88
CA ILE A 124 -7.26 -15.48 -4.54
C ILE A 124 -7.42 -14.34 -3.53
N VAL A 125 -6.97 -13.15 -3.89
CA VAL A 125 -7.07 -11.99 -2.99
C VAL A 125 -8.51 -11.60 -2.74
N GLU A 126 -9.38 -11.57 -3.75
CA GLU A 126 -10.79 -11.17 -3.58
C GLU A 126 -11.53 -12.14 -2.64
N VAL A 127 -11.36 -13.45 -2.78
CA VAL A 127 -12.00 -14.43 -1.88
C VAL A 127 -11.38 -14.45 -0.48
N MET A 128 -10.07 -14.15 -0.36
CA MET A 128 -9.35 -14.17 0.90
C MET A 128 -9.45 -12.85 1.67
N LYS A 129 -9.71 -11.75 0.99
CA LYS A 129 -9.76 -10.39 1.54
C LYS A 129 -10.61 -10.23 2.81
N PRO A 130 -11.84 -10.76 2.90
CA PRO A 130 -12.63 -10.67 4.12
C PRO A 130 -11.94 -11.33 5.33
N VAL A 131 -11.26 -12.45 5.10
CA VAL A 131 -10.53 -13.19 6.15
C VAL A 131 -9.30 -12.40 6.62
N LEU A 132 -8.56 -11.81 5.68
CA LEU A 132 -7.37 -11.01 5.98
C LEU A 132 -7.72 -9.70 6.67
N MET A 133 -8.73 -8.98 6.16
CA MET A 133 -9.09 -7.65 6.65
C MET A 133 -9.60 -7.68 8.09
N ARG A 134 -10.25 -8.77 8.53
CA ARG A 134 -10.79 -8.92 9.88
C ARG A 134 -9.74 -8.77 10.98
N GLY A 135 -8.52 -9.24 10.74
CA GLY A 135 -7.45 -9.21 11.74
C GLY A 135 -6.41 -8.11 11.54
N MET A 136 -6.40 -7.44 10.40
CA MET A 136 -5.38 -6.42 10.11
C MET A 136 -5.56 -5.17 10.95
N HIS A 137 -4.48 -4.74 11.62
CA HIS A 137 -4.46 -3.51 12.40
C HIS A 137 -4.88 -2.29 11.54
N PRO A 138 -5.71 -1.36 12.03
CA PRO A 138 -6.25 -0.23 11.26
C PRO A 138 -5.20 0.68 10.62
N TYR A 139 -4.03 0.82 11.23
CA TYR A 139 -2.91 1.62 10.75
C TYR A 139 -1.77 0.81 10.11
N SER A 140 -2.04 -0.44 9.71
CA SER A 140 -1.29 -1.15 8.70
C SER A 140 -1.85 -0.76 7.33
N CYS A 141 -1.16 0.12 6.60
CA CYS A 141 -1.81 0.93 5.56
C CYS A 141 -1.30 0.74 4.13
N ALA A 142 -0.28 -0.06 3.90
CA ALA A 142 0.25 -0.22 2.54
C ALA A 142 -0.57 -1.21 1.71
N SER A 143 -0.85 -0.87 0.45
CA SER A 143 -1.50 -1.76 -0.53
C SER A 143 -2.85 -2.37 -0.09
N ILE A 144 -3.55 -1.72 0.81
CA ILE A 144 -4.87 -2.11 1.28
C ILE A 144 -5.88 -1.05 0.82
N PRO A 145 -6.99 -1.42 0.13
CA PRO A 145 -8.03 -0.49 -0.28
C PRO A 145 -8.59 0.33 0.90
N GLY A 146 -8.85 1.62 0.67
CA GLY A 146 -9.30 2.53 1.72
C GLY A 146 -8.25 2.89 2.78
N ARG A 147 -7.07 2.27 2.75
CA ARG A 147 -5.91 2.58 3.59
C ARG A 147 -4.75 3.00 2.70
N GLY A 148 -3.78 3.65 3.19
CA GLY A 148 -2.64 4.10 2.38
C GLY A 148 -1.85 5.18 3.09
N GLY A 149 -0.88 5.78 2.39
CA GLY A 149 -0.06 6.87 2.93
C GLY A 149 -0.89 8.06 3.42
N ALA A 150 -2.04 8.33 2.81
CA ALA A 150 -2.95 9.41 3.23
C ALA A 150 -3.53 9.18 4.64
N ARG A 151 -3.89 7.94 4.97
CA ARG A 151 -4.39 7.58 6.31
C ARG A 151 -3.31 7.77 7.38
N ILE A 152 -2.10 7.25 7.13
CA ILE A 152 -0.96 7.45 8.05
C ILE A 152 -0.65 8.94 8.21
N ARG A 153 -0.63 9.70 7.10
CA ARG A 153 -0.37 11.13 7.13
C ARG A 153 -1.36 11.89 8.02
N LYS A 154 -2.66 11.66 7.82
CA LYS A 154 -3.71 12.29 8.64
C LYS A 154 -3.55 11.93 10.11
N TYR A 155 -3.34 10.64 10.40
CA TYR A 155 -3.18 10.14 11.77
C TYR A 155 -1.96 10.72 12.48
N LEU A 156 -0.78 10.69 11.85
CA LEU A 156 0.44 11.24 12.45
C LEU A 156 0.39 12.77 12.58
N ALA A 157 -0.16 13.47 11.59
CA ALA A 157 -0.34 14.91 11.67
C ALA A 157 -1.25 15.30 12.83
N HIS A 158 -2.38 14.60 13.00
CA HIS A 158 -3.29 14.80 14.12
C HIS A 158 -2.61 14.50 15.46
N ALA A 159 -1.99 13.33 15.61
CA ALA A 159 -1.29 12.94 16.83
C ALA A 159 -0.22 13.96 17.25
N MET A 160 0.61 14.42 16.30
CA MET A 160 1.68 15.39 16.56
C MET A 160 1.16 16.80 16.88
N SER A 161 -0.03 17.16 16.41
CA SER A 161 -0.63 18.48 16.71
C SER A 161 -1.41 18.47 18.02
N CYS A 162 -2.21 17.43 18.27
CA CYS A 162 -3.14 17.40 19.38
C CYS A 162 -2.56 16.79 20.67
N ASP A 163 -1.51 15.98 20.56
CA ASP A 163 -0.92 15.30 21.73
C ASP A 163 0.61 15.44 21.79
N PRO A 164 1.14 16.62 22.08
CA PRO A 164 2.58 16.83 22.20
C PRO A 164 3.24 16.02 23.33
N LYS A 165 2.51 15.74 24.42
CA LYS A 165 3.01 14.92 25.55
C LYS A 165 3.11 13.44 25.13
N GLY A 166 2.07 12.87 24.54
CA GLY A 166 2.04 11.48 24.09
C GLY A 166 2.92 11.19 22.87
N THR A 167 3.32 12.23 22.12
CA THR A 167 4.20 12.10 20.95
C THR A 167 5.61 12.62 21.19
N ARG A 168 6.04 12.73 22.46
CA ARG A 168 7.33 13.31 22.86
C ARG A 168 8.54 12.57 22.33
N TYR A 169 8.41 11.27 22.07
CA TYR A 169 9.44 10.42 21.50
C TYR A 169 8.89 9.61 20.34
N ALA A 170 9.75 9.32 19.39
CA ALA A 170 9.46 8.45 18.25
C ALA A 170 10.46 7.30 18.17
N CYS A 171 9.96 6.13 17.77
CA CYS A 171 10.76 5.01 17.33
C CYS A 171 10.44 4.74 15.85
N GLU A 172 11.46 4.81 15.00
CA GLU A 172 11.39 4.44 13.58
C GLU A 172 12.26 3.22 13.36
N MET A 173 11.70 2.18 12.74
CA MET A 173 12.41 0.95 12.42
C MET A 173 11.91 0.39 11.09
N ASP A 174 12.75 -0.40 10.42
CA ASP A 174 12.54 -0.94 9.09
C ASP A 174 12.95 -2.41 9.08
N ILE A 175 12.18 -3.30 8.46
CA ILE A 175 12.50 -4.72 8.36
C ILE A 175 13.53 -4.92 7.25
N ARG A 176 14.60 -5.67 7.55
CA ARG A 176 15.68 -5.94 6.60
C ARG A 176 15.20 -6.88 5.50
N HIS A 177 15.39 -6.46 4.23
CA HIS A 177 15.04 -7.25 3.04
C HIS A 177 13.66 -7.94 3.12
N PHE A 178 12.62 -7.22 3.58
CA PHE A 178 11.35 -7.79 4.01
C PHE A 178 10.79 -8.83 3.04
N TYR A 179 10.52 -8.49 1.78
CA TYR A 179 9.90 -9.40 0.81
C TYR A 179 10.71 -10.69 0.60
N PRO A 180 11.98 -10.65 0.22
CA PRO A 180 12.76 -11.87 0.01
C PRO A 180 13.07 -12.66 1.28
N SER A 181 12.96 -12.03 2.47
CA SER A 181 13.23 -12.70 3.75
C SER A 181 12.03 -13.44 4.34
N VAL A 182 10.81 -13.28 3.80
CA VAL A 182 9.64 -13.96 4.35
C VAL A 182 9.74 -15.48 4.13
N PRO A 183 9.79 -16.32 5.21
CA PRO A 183 9.86 -17.77 5.06
C PRO A 183 8.51 -18.32 4.60
N ILE A 184 8.41 -18.76 3.33
CA ILE A 184 7.15 -19.20 2.69
C ILE A 184 6.47 -20.32 3.49
N ARG A 185 7.21 -21.31 3.99
CA ARG A 185 6.65 -22.40 4.82
C ARG A 185 5.97 -21.87 6.10
N ARG A 186 6.60 -20.88 6.76
CA ARG A 186 6.03 -20.22 7.96
C ARG A 186 4.77 -19.41 7.60
N LEU A 187 4.80 -18.69 6.48
CA LEU A 187 3.66 -17.93 5.98
C LEU A 187 2.46 -18.83 5.70
N ILE A 188 2.64 -19.94 4.96
CA ILE A 188 1.57 -20.90 4.67
C ILE A 188 1.00 -21.50 5.96
N ARG A 189 1.85 -21.86 6.93
CA ARG A 189 1.40 -22.35 8.24
C ARG A 189 0.56 -21.28 8.96
N THR A 190 0.95 -20.01 8.86
CA THR A 190 0.19 -18.89 9.44
C THR A 190 -1.16 -18.69 8.76
N ILE A 191 -1.22 -18.81 7.44
CA ILE A 191 -2.48 -18.76 6.67
C ILE A 191 -3.39 -19.94 7.07
N GLY A 192 -2.84 -21.14 7.20
CA GLY A 192 -3.56 -22.34 7.60
C GLY A 192 -4.19 -22.29 9.00
N ARG A 193 -3.75 -21.36 9.86
CA ARG A 193 -4.44 -21.09 11.15
C ARG A 193 -5.78 -20.38 10.97
N LYS A 194 -6.00 -19.67 9.85
CA LYS A 194 -7.26 -18.98 9.54
C LYS A 194 -8.09 -19.69 8.45
N ILE A 195 -7.43 -20.41 7.56
CA ILE A 195 -8.05 -21.05 6.38
C ILE A 195 -7.83 -22.55 6.46
N LYS A 196 -8.92 -23.35 6.41
CA LYS A 196 -8.86 -24.82 6.44
C LYS A 196 -8.90 -25.48 5.05
N ASP A 197 -9.17 -24.71 4.00
CA ASP A 197 -9.31 -25.16 2.62
C ASP A 197 -7.97 -25.63 2.04
N LYS A 198 -7.77 -26.94 1.98
CA LYS A 198 -6.50 -27.55 1.53
C LYS A 198 -6.22 -27.26 0.05
N ARG A 199 -7.26 -27.25 -0.82
CA ARG A 199 -7.13 -26.98 -2.26
C ARG A 199 -6.67 -25.56 -2.50
N PHE A 200 -7.26 -24.61 -1.77
CA PHE A 200 -6.88 -23.20 -1.77
C PHE A 200 -5.44 -22.96 -1.26
N LEU A 201 -5.05 -23.62 -0.17
CA LEU A 201 -3.70 -23.51 0.37
C LEU A 201 -2.63 -24.08 -0.57
N ARG A 202 -2.93 -25.19 -1.29
CA ARG A 202 -2.03 -25.76 -2.30
C ARG A 202 -1.83 -24.79 -3.47
N LEU A 203 -2.88 -24.12 -3.94
CA LEU A 203 -2.78 -23.11 -4.98
C LEU A 203 -1.89 -21.93 -4.55
N ILE A 204 -2.10 -21.39 -3.33
CA ILE A 204 -1.24 -20.33 -2.79
C ILE A 204 0.22 -20.81 -2.69
N TRP A 205 0.43 -22.04 -2.20
CA TRP A 205 1.78 -22.62 -2.12
C TRP A 205 2.46 -22.71 -3.49
N ALA A 206 1.78 -23.18 -4.53
CA ALA A 206 2.32 -23.27 -5.88
C ALA A 206 2.76 -21.90 -6.41
N ILE A 207 1.92 -20.88 -6.23
CA ILE A 207 2.25 -19.48 -6.60
C ILE A 207 3.44 -18.96 -5.81
N LEU A 208 3.48 -19.16 -4.51
CA LEU A 208 4.58 -18.68 -3.68
C LEU A 208 5.89 -19.41 -3.98
N LYS A 209 5.84 -20.71 -4.32
CA LYS A 209 7.00 -21.47 -4.77
C LYS A 209 7.57 -20.90 -6.07
N SER A 210 6.72 -20.43 -7.01
CA SER A 210 7.18 -19.78 -8.23
C SER A 210 7.87 -18.42 -7.99
N CYS A 211 7.68 -17.82 -6.80
CA CYS A 211 8.42 -16.62 -6.41
C CYS A 211 9.92 -16.87 -6.19
N GLY A 212 10.35 -18.11 -6.00
CA GLY A 212 11.70 -18.44 -5.55
C GLY A 212 11.89 -18.16 -4.05
N GLN A 213 12.87 -17.34 -3.69
CA GLN A 213 13.13 -17.01 -2.30
C GLN A 213 12.17 -15.91 -1.81
N GLY A 214 11.38 -16.20 -0.78
CA GLY A 214 10.47 -15.25 -0.13
C GLY A 214 9.31 -14.79 -1.01
N LEU A 215 8.83 -13.59 -0.77
CA LEU A 215 7.77 -12.95 -1.54
C LEU A 215 8.33 -12.17 -2.73
N ALA A 216 7.63 -12.20 -3.86
CA ALA A 216 8.04 -11.48 -5.07
C ALA A 216 7.46 -10.05 -5.09
N ILE A 217 8.31 -9.07 -5.41
CA ILE A 217 7.84 -7.74 -5.78
C ILE A 217 7.28 -7.84 -7.21
N GLY A 218 6.01 -7.47 -7.39
CA GLY A 218 5.29 -7.55 -8.66
C GLY A 218 4.11 -8.53 -8.65
N TYR A 219 4.11 -9.50 -7.76
CA TYR A 219 2.96 -10.38 -7.54
C TYR A 219 1.90 -9.68 -6.68
N TYR A 220 0.68 -9.56 -7.19
CA TYR A 220 -0.41 -8.89 -6.47
C TYR A 220 -0.72 -9.54 -5.12
N ILE A 221 -0.76 -10.87 -5.07
CA ILE A 221 -1.00 -11.63 -3.84
C ILE A 221 0.06 -11.37 -2.76
N CYS A 222 1.33 -11.19 -3.15
CA CYS A 222 2.43 -11.01 -2.19
C CYS A 222 2.28 -9.75 -1.33
N GLN A 223 1.67 -8.69 -1.86
CA GLN A 223 1.43 -7.46 -1.10
C GLN A 223 0.45 -7.68 0.07
N TRP A 224 -0.59 -8.48 -0.16
CA TRP A 224 -1.57 -8.83 0.86
C TRP A 224 -1.00 -9.78 1.90
N LEU A 225 -0.28 -10.80 1.43
CA LEU A 225 0.34 -11.78 2.32
C LEU A 225 1.46 -11.16 3.17
N ALA A 226 2.22 -10.21 2.63
CA ALA A 226 3.21 -9.45 3.38
C ALA A 226 2.59 -8.68 4.55
N ASN A 227 1.46 -7.99 4.31
CA ASN A 227 0.75 -7.30 5.40
C ASN A 227 0.17 -8.27 6.43
N PHE A 228 -0.42 -9.37 5.96
CA PHE A 228 -0.98 -10.40 6.82
C PHE A 228 0.09 -11.06 7.72
N TYR A 229 1.27 -11.31 7.18
CA TYR A 229 2.36 -11.96 7.92
C TYR A 229 2.79 -11.17 9.16
N LEU A 230 2.67 -9.85 9.11
CA LEU A 230 3.01 -8.95 10.22
C LEU A 230 1.82 -8.59 11.13
N GLU A 231 0.62 -9.15 10.91
CA GLU A 231 -0.59 -8.82 11.66
C GLU A 231 -0.42 -8.94 13.18
N LYS A 232 0.18 -10.05 13.64
CA LYS A 232 0.41 -10.28 15.08
C LYS A 232 1.39 -9.27 15.68
N LEU A 233 2.45 -8.94 14.92
CA LEU A 233 3.42 -7.91 15.33
C LEU A 233 2.73 -6.56 15.49
N ASP A 234 1.85 -6.18 14.54
CA ASP A 234 1.13 -4.91 14.58
C ASP A 234 0.34 -4.76 15.89
N TRP A 235 -0.45 -5.79 16.22
CA TRP A 235 -1.26 -5.78 17.45
C TRP A 235 -0.44 -5.85 18.72
N MET A 236 0.64 -6.63 18.72
CA MET A 236 1.56 -6.70 19.85
C MET A 236 2.14 -5.31 20.14
N LEU A 237 2.70 -4.65 19.14
CA LEU A 237 3.34 -3.34 19.31
C LEU A 237 2.35 -2.22 19.65
N ALA A 238 1.17 -2.23 19.01
CA ALA A 238 0.15 -1.21 19.28
C ALA A 238 -0.41 -1.28 20.71
N ARG A 239 -0.34 -2.45 21.36
CA ARG A 239 -0.82 -2.67 22.74
C ARG A 239 0.27 -2.57 23.79
N MET A 240 1.53 -2.40 23.37
CA MET A 240 2.63 -2.33 24.33
C MET A 240 2.55 -1.07 25.22
N PRO A 241 2.80 -1.20 26.52
CA PRO A 241 2.89 -0.04 27.40
C PRO A 241 3.87 1.00 26.88
N GLY A 242 3.47 2.28 26.86
CA GLY A 242 4.29 3.38 26.36
C GLY A 242 4.25 3.60 24.85
N VAL A 243 3.59 2.75 24.07
CA VAL A 243 3.27 2.99 22.67
C VAL A 243 1.85 3.57 22.59
N LYS A 244 1.76 4.88 22.34
CA LYS A 244 0.47 5.56 22.24
C LYS A 244 -0.06 5.62 20.81
N TYR A 245 0.83 5.78 19.85
CA TYR A 245 0.51 5.81 18.43
C TYR A 245 1.39 4.82 17.66
N TYR A 246 0.75 4.00 16.86
CA TYR A 246 1.39 2.96 16.04
C TYR A 246 0.98 3.07 14.59
N THR A 247 1.92 3.02 13.66
CA THR A 247 1.65 2.91 12.23
C THR A 247 2.68 2.02 11.56
N ARG A 248 2.25 1.29 10.52
CA ARG A 248 3.14 0.54 9.63
C ARG A 248 2.78 0.79 8.17
N TYR A 249 3.80 1.02 7.37
CA TYR A 249 3.71 1.09 5.91
C TYR A 249 4.67 0.07 5.30
N MET A 250 4.17 -1.11 4.93
CA MET A 250 4.95 -2.30 4.57
C MET A 250 5.94 -2.69 5.66
N ASP A 251 7.23 -2.51 5.38
CA ASP A 251 8.38 -2.79 6.25
C ASP A 251 8.71 -1.66 7.23
N ASN A 252 8.17 -0.46 7.01
CA ASN A 252 8.44 0.71 7.85
C ASN A 252 7.47 0.80 9.01
N ILE A 253 7.97 0.71 10.23
CA ILE A 253 7.23 0.80 11.49
C ILE A 253 7.54 2.13 12.16
N THR A 254 6.50 2.83 12.62
CA THR A 254 6.63 4.07 13.39
C THR A 254 5.79 3.95 14.66
N MET A 255 6.42 4.15 15.81
CA MET A 255 5.78 4.20 17.12
C MET A 255 6.05 5.54 17.79
N LEU A 256 5.03 6.12 18.41
CA LEU A 256 5.18 7.35 19.21
C LEU A 256 4.73 7.09 20.64
N GLY A 257 5.38 7.76 21.59
CA GLY A 257 5.07 7.60 22.99
C GLY A 257 5.67 8.69 23.89
N PRO A 258 5.20 8.80 25.14
CA PRO A 258 5.68 9.80 26.10
C PRO A 258 7.05 9.46 26.69
N ASN A 259 7.47 8.17 26.64
CA ASN A 259 8.65 7.69 27.37
C ASN A 259 9.64 6.96 26.44
N LYS A 260 10.90 7.44 26.42
CA LYS A 260 11.96 6.89 25.58
C LYS A 260 12.31 5.43 25.94
N ARG A 261 12.39 5.11 27.25
CA ARG A 261 12.74 3.75 27.72
C ARG A 261 11.68 2.74 27.29
N MET A 262 10.39 3.11 27.35
CA MET A 262 9.29 2.24 26.92
C MET A 262 9.34 1.97 25.43
N LEU A 263 9.64 2.97 24.60
CA LEU A 263 9.82 2.77 23.15
C LEU A 263 11.03 1.89 22.82
N HIS A 264 12.12 1.98 23.59
CA HIS A 264 13.25 1.04 23.47
C HIS A 264 12.83 -0.40 23.82
N ARG A 265 12.04 -0.60 24.90
CA ARG A 265 11.48 -1.91 25.23
C ARG A 265 10.60 -2.46 24.11
N ALA A 266 9.74 -1.61 23.52
CA ALA A 266 8.91 -2.00 22.37
C ALA A 266 9.75 -2.39 21.15
N ARG A 267 10.83 -1.67 20.87
CA ARG A 267 11.78 -2.02 19.81
C ARG A 267 12.44 -3.37 20.05
N VAL A 268 12.94 -3.62 21.25
CA VAL A 268 13.57 -4.91 21.60
C VAL A 268 12.58 -6.06 21.49
N ALA A 269 11.34 -5.86 21.95
CA ALA A 269 10.27 -6.84 21.81
C ALA A 269 9.93 -7.12 20.33
N ALA A 270 9.92 -6.07 19.49
CA ALA A 270 9.73 -6.21 18.05
C ALA A 270 10.85 -7.01 17.39
N GLU A 271 12.12 -6.74 17.72
CA GLU A 271 13.27 -7.49 17.21
C GLU A 271 13.19 -8.98 17.59
N LYS A 272 12.90 -9.26 18.87
CA LYS A 272 12.72 -10.62 19.35
C LYS A 272 11.59 -11.34 18.62
N PHE A 273 10.42 -10.72 18.52
CA PHE A 273 9.26 -11.31 17.83
C PHE A 273 9.52 -11.55 16.34
N LEU A 274 10.15 -10.58 15.66
CA LEU A 274 10.51 -10.71 14.24
C LEU A 274 11.46 -11.89 14.01
N ARG A 275 12.49 -12.04 14.85
CA ARG A 275 13.47 -13.11 14.73
C ARG A 275 12.87 -14.48 15.08
N ASP A 276 12.26 -14.60 16.24
CA ASP A 276 11.87 -15.89 16.81
C ASP A 276 10.58 -16.42 16.15
N GLU A 277 9.56 -15.57 16.02
CA GLU A 277 8.25 -15.95 15.47
C GLU A 277 8.16 -15.85 13.95
N LEU A 278 8.81 -14.86 13.34
CA LEU A 278 8.65 -14.57 11.92
C LEU A 278 9.89 -14.90 11.06
N GLY A 279 11.05 -15.13 11.67
CA GLY A 279 12.30 -15.38 10.94
C GLY A 279 12.75 -14.16 10.13
N LEU A 280 12.49 -12.96 10.64
CA LEU A 280 12.83 -11.67 10.02
C LEU A 280 13.79 -10.90 10.92
N ALA A 281 14.51 -9.94 10.34
CA ALA A 281 15.44 -9.08 11.07
C ALA A 281 15.10 -7.60 10.88
N VAL A 282 15.37 -6.80 11.89
CA VAL A 282 15.30 -5.33 11.80
C VAL A 282 16.59 -4.81 11.18
N LYS A 283 16.51 -3.73 10.40
CA LYS A 283 17.70 -3.00 9.94
C LYS A 283 18.38 -2.29 11.10
N GLU A 284 19.70 -2.20 11.05
CA GLU A 284 20.51 -1.55 12.08
C GLU A 284 20.27 -0.03 12.20
N ASN A 285 19.70 0.59 11.18
CA ASN A 285 19.42 2.03 11.13
C ASN A 285 18.14 2.46 11.87
N TRP A 286 17.61 1.62 12.77
CA TRP A 286 16.50 2.01 13.65
C TRP A 286 16.89 3.18 14.55
N GLN A 287 15.92 3.97 14.96
CA GLN A 287 16.17 5.16 15.78
C GLN A 287 15.07 5.35 16.82
N VAL A 288 15.48 5.69 18.05
CA VAL A 288 14.57 6.19 19.09
C VAL A 288 15.06 7.57 19.49
N TYR A 289 14.25 8.58 19.25
CA TYR A 289 14.65 9.98 19.40
C TYR A 289 13.54 10.86 19.93
N ARG A 290 13.90 12.07 20.39
CA ARG A 290 12.99 13.06 20.90
C ARG A 290 12.43 13.91 19.75
N THR A 291 11.11 14.05 19.70
CA THR A 291 10.39 14.85 18.70
C THR A 291 10.20 16.29 19.14
N ALA A 292 10.08 16.51 20.48
CA ALA A 292 9.92 17.82 21.10
C ALA A 292 11.11 18.13 22.02
N VAL A 293 11.58 19.34 22.00
CA VAL A 293 12.59 19.85 22.92
C VAL A 293 11.93 20.87 23.82
N ALA A 294 12.13 20.77 25.14
CA ALA A 294 11.64 21.75 26.09
C ALA A 294 12.25 23.14 25.77
N ARG A 295 11.47 24.20 25.99
CA ARG A 295 11.85 25.59 25.64
C ARG A 295 13.24 26.00 26.13
N LYS A 296 13.64 25.50 27.30
CA LYS A 296 14.94 25.77 27.93
C LYS A 296 16.02 24.70 27.72
N ALA A 297 15.73 23.61 27.03
CA ALA A 297 16.68 22.52 26.86
C ALA A 297 17.58 22.73 25.62
N LYS A 298 18.88 22.43 25.77
CA LYS A 298 19.80 22.34 24.62
C LYS A 298 19.38 21.20 23.72
N GLY A 299 19.21 21.47 22.44
CA GLY A 299 18.86 20.49 21.41
C GLY A 299 17.82 20.98 20.42
N ARG A 300 17.77 20.35 19.24
CA ARG A 300 16.80 20.69 18.20
C ARG A 300 15.71 19.61 18.14
N PRO A 301 14.42 19.99 17.99
CA PRO A 301 13.35 19.03 17.79
C PRO A 301 13.60 18.26 16.48
N ARG A 302 13.19 17.00 16.45
CA ARG A 302 13.34 16.16 15.27
C ARG A 302 11.97 15.69 14.77
N ALA A 303 11.71 15.90 13.48
CA ALA A 303 10.45 15.47 12.87
C ALA A 303 10.36 13.96 12.72
N VAL A 304 9.17 13.42 12.91
CA VAL A 304 8.83 12.04 12.52
C VAL A 304 8.75 11.95 11.00
N SER A 305 9.38 10.96 10.40
CA SER A 305 9.49 10.83 8.94
C SER A 305 8.74 9.58 8.43
N ALA A 306 7.54 9.75 7.91
CA ALA A 306 6.75 8.66 7.35
C ALA A 306 6.08 9.07 6.03
N VAL A 307 5.84 8.11 5.15
CA VAL A 307 5.08 8.21 3.86
C VAL A 307 5.41 9.45 3.02
N GLY A 308 6.67 9.87 3.04
CA GLY A 308 7.15 11.01 2.24
C GLY A 308 7.01 12.38 2.88
N PHE A 309 6.52 12.46 4.11
CA PHE A 309 6.35 13.67 4.90
C PHE A 309 7.23 13.68 6.15
N ARG A 310 7.37 14.85 6.75
CA ARG A 310 7.98 15.09 8.06
C ARG A 310 6.95 15.79 8.94
N PHE A 311 6.65 15.16 10.07
CA PHE A 311 5.65 15.63 11.04
C PHE A 311 6.36 16.28 12.22
N TRP A 312 5.99 17.51 12.49
CA TRP A 312 6.43 18.32 13.62
C TRP A 312 5.23 18.58 14.54
N HIS A 313 5.48 18.98 15.76
CA HIS A 313 4.39 19.49 16.59
C HIS A 313 3.81 20.76 15.96
N GLY A 314 2.53 20.71 15.59
CA GLY A 314 1.79 21.82 15.00
C GLY A 314 1.88 21.98 13.48
N PHE A 315 2.81 21.34 12.78
CA PHE A 315 2.89 21.45 11.31
C PHE A 315 3.52 20.25 10.62
N THR A 316 3.26 20.12 9.35
CA THR A 316 3.77 19.04 8.49
C THR A 316 4.52 19.62 7.30
N THR A 317 5.63 19.02 6.90
CA THR A 317 6.42 19.39 5.70
C THR A 317 6.70 18.18 4.82
N LEU A 318 7.10 18.39 3.58
CA LEU A 318 7.62 17.32 2.74
C LEU A 318 8.97 16.83 3.25
N ARG A 319 9.26 15.56 3.06
CA ARG A 319 10.61 15.02 3.23
C ARG A 319 11.56 15.78 2.29
N ARG A 320 12.71 16.23 2.80
CA ARG A 320 13.68 17.09 2.06
C ARG A 320 13.94 16.61 0.63
N ARG A 321 14.10 15.30 0.44
CA ARG A 321 14.34 14.71 -0.86
C ARG A 321 13.16 14.92 -1.84
N ASN A 322 11.92 14.69 -1.37
CA ASN A 322 10.72 14.89 -2.19
C ASN A 322 10.56 16.38 -2.54
N PHE A 323 10.82 17.26 -1.60
CA PHE A 323 10.82 18.70 -1.81
C PHE A 323 11.83 19.13 -2.87
N LEU A 324 13.10 18.71 -2.74
CA LEU A 324 14.15 19.08 -3.71
C LEU A 324 13.89 18.55 -5.13
N ARG A 325 13.34 17.34 -5.25
CA ARG A 325 12.91 16.78 -6.54
C ARG A 325 11.79 17.58 -7.18
N MET A 326 10.77 17.88 -6.41
CA MET A 326 9.67 18.74 -6.87
C MET A 326 10.19 20.10 -7.33
N LEU A 327 11.07 20.72 -6.54
CA LEU A 327 11.66 22.03 -6.84
C LEU A 327 12.49 22.01 -8.13
N ARG A 328 13.34 20.99 -8.33
CA ARG A 328 14.10 20.84 -9.58
C ARG A 328 13.19 20.71 -10.80
N GLN A 329 12.10 19.95 -10.69
CA GLN A 329 11.12 19.85 -11.79
C GLN A 329 10.36 21.14 -12.00
N ALA A 330 9.95 21.83 -10.95
CA ALA A 330 9.30 23.14 -11.06
C ALA A 330 10.17 24.12 -11.87
N ARG A 331 11.44 24.25 -11.49
CA ARG A 331 12.41 25.12 -12.20
C ARG A 331 12.58 24.73 -13.68
N ARG A 332 12.67 23.42 -13.99
CA ARG A 332 12.77 22.93 -15.37
C ARG A 332 11.54 23.30 -16.21
N ILE A 333 10.35 23.15 -15.63
CA ILE A 333 9.10 23.47 -16.31
C ILE A 333 8.97 24.99 -16.51
N GLN A 334 9.29 25.78 -15.48
CA GLN A 334 9.32 27.26 -15.60
C GLN A 334 10.24 27.72 -16.73
N LYS A 335 11.48 27.16 -16.78
CA LYS A 335 12.42 27.47 -17.87
C LYS A 335 11.84 27.13 -19.23
N LYS A 336 11.28 25.94 -19.43
CA LYS A 336 10.65 25.52 -20.69
C LYS A 336 9.48 26.41 -21.08
N GLN A 337 8.62 26.76 -20.13
CA GLN A 337 7.47 27.66 -20.40
C GLN A 337 7.90 29.08 -20.79
N LYS A 338 8.98 29.59 -20.18
CA LYS A 338 9.55 30.89 -20.56
C LYS A 338 10.14 30.87 -21.97
N MET A 339 10.76 29.76 -22.37
CA MET A 339 11.38 29.60 -23.70
C MET A 339 10.41 29.08 -24.78
N GLY A 340 9.11 28.94 -24.48
CA GLY A 340 8.13 28.37 -25.42
C GLY A 340 8.32 26.88 -25.72
N ILE A 341 9.22 26.19 -25.04
CA ILE A 341 9.54 24.78 -25.30
C ILE A 341 8.44 23.87 -24.75
N PRO A 342 7.91 22.89 -25.52
CA PRO A 342 6.86 22.01 -25.08
C PRO A 342 7.32 21.11 -23.93
N VAL A 343 6.40 20.89 -22.98
CA VAL A 343 6.61 20.00 -21.83
C VAL A 343 6.08 18.61 -22.20
N SER A 344 6.90 17.56 -22.06
CA SER A 344 6.45 16.20 -22.36
C SER A 344 5.40 15.72 -21.34
N VAL A 345 4.56 14.76 -21.75
CA VAL A 345 3.54 14.12 -20.88
C VAL A 345 4.16 13.57 -19.61
N GLN A 346 5.29 12.88 -19.72
CA GLN A 346 6.00 12.31 -18.58
C GLN A 346 6.48 13.39 -17.59
N GLN A 347 7.00 14.51 -18.10
CA GLN A 347 7.43 15.65 -17.28
C GLN A 347 6.23 16.32 -16.59
N ALA A 348 5.13 16.52 -17.31
CA ALA A 348 3.90 17.11 -16.79
C ALA A 348 3.29 16.23 -15.68
N ALA A 349 3.10 14.93 -15.95
CA ALA A 349 2.55 13.97 -14.99
C ALA A 349 3.42 13.84 -13.75
N GLY A 350 4.73 13.69 -13.93
CA GLY A 350 5.69 13.59 -12.83
C GLY A 350 5.72 14.83 -11.93
N PHE A 351 5.62 16.02 -12.52
CA PHE A 351 5.53 17.27 -11.76
C PHE A 351 4.21 17.40 -11.02
N LEU A 352 3.07 17.20 -11.70
CA LEU A 352 1.75 17.33 -11.07
C LEU A 352 1.56 16.35 -9.92
N SER A 353 2.04 15.10 -10.06
CA SER A 353 2.03 14.11 -8.99
C SER A 353 2.81 14.57 -7.74
N ARG A 354 4.00 15.17 -7.94
CA ARG A 354 4.83 15.66 -6.82
C ARG A 354 4.29 16.97 -6.24
N ALA A 355 3.85 17.90 -7.08
CA ALA A 355 3.25 19.16 -6.64
C ALA A 355 1.95 18.93 -5.85
N GLY A 356 1.17 17.91 -6.22
CA GLY A 356 -0.02 17.49 -5.48
C GLY A 356 0.25 17.16 -4.01
N GLN A 357 1.45 16.68 -3.67
CA GLN A 357 1.83 16.43 -2.27
C GLN A 357 1.85 17.71 -1.41
N LEU A 358 2.08 18.87 -2.02
CA LEU A 358 2.05 20.17 -1.33
C LEU A 358 0.66 20.53 -0.79
N ASN A 359 -0.42 19.95 -1.32
CA ASN A 359 -1.78 20.16 -0.81
C ASN A 359 -2.00 19.50 0.56
N HIS A 360 -1.05 18.69 1.00
CA HIS A 360 -1.16 17.86 2.18
C HIS A 360 -0.15 18.22 3.27
N CYS A 361 0.44 19.40 3.21
CA CYS A 361 1.41 19.90 4.20
C CYS A 361 1.40 21.44 4.24
N ASN A 362 2.08 22.01 5.21
CA ASN A 362 2.24 23.46 5.34
C ASN A 362 3.17 23.99 4.26
N SER A 363 2.62 24.41 3.14
CA SER A 363 3.38 24.71 1.91
C SER A 363 3.01 26.01 1.21
N PHE A 364 2.27 26.90 1.88
CA PHE A 364 1.81 28.16 1.28
C PHE A 364 2.96 28.93 0.62
N ARG A 365 4.01 29.30 1.37
CA ARG A 365 5.18 30.03 0.84
C ARG A 365 5.90 29.31 -0.30
N VAL A 366 5.91 27.96 -0.26
CA VAL A 366 6.51 27.14 -1.33
C VAL A 366 5.68 27.22 -2.61
N LYS A 367 4.34 27.15 -2.49
CA LYS A 367 3.44 27.27 -3.64
C LYS A 367 3.57 28.65 -4.27
N GLU A 368 3.52 29.70 -3.50
CA GLU A 368 3.69 31.08 -3.98
C GLU A 368 5.02 31.24 -4.74
N LYS A 369 6.12 30.86 -4.14
CA LYS A 369 7.46 31.07 -4.70
C LYS A 369 7.76 30.22 -5.93
N TYR A 370 7.31 28.95 -5.97
CA TYR A 370 7.79 27.98 -6.97
C TYR A 370 6.71 27.40 -7.88
N ILE A 371 5.43 27.51 -7.53
CA ILE A 371 4.35 26.87 -8.28
C ILE A 371 3.47 27.89 -9.01
N ARG A 372 3.20 29.05 -8.39
CA ARG A 372 2.26 30.05 -8.89
C ARG A 372 2.51 30.46 -10.36
N SER A 373 3.77 30.61 -10.75
CA SER A 373 4.15 30.98 -12.11
C SER A 373 3.98 29.86 -13.15
N ILE A 374 3.70 28.62 -12.73
CA ILE A 374 3.56 27.49 -13.63
C ILE A 374 2.12 27.39 -14.15
N LYS A 375 1.94 27.37 -15.48
CA LYS A 375 0.64 27.23 -16.14
C LYS A 375 0.13 25.78 -15.99
N ILE A 376 -0.41 25.42 -14.80
CA ILE A 376 -0.86 24.06 -14.44
C ILE A 376 -1.96 23.57 -15.39
N LYS A 377 -2.87 24.43 -15.83
CA LYS A 377 -3.93 24.08 -16.80
C LYS A 377 -3.34 23.48 -18.07
N ARG A 378 -2.31 24.11 -18.66
CA ARG A 378 -1.61 23.59 -19.86
C ARG A 378 -0.96 22.22 -19.61
N LEU A 379 -0.38 21.97 -18.43
CA LEU A 379 0.19 20.67 -18.11
C LEU A 379 -0.88 19.56 -18.02
N LYS A 380 -2.05 19.87 -17.47
CA LYS A 380 -3.20 18.95 -17.45
C LYS A 380 -3.74 18.67 -18.85
N GLU A 381 -3.77 19.67 -19.73
CA GLU A 381 -4.18 19.53 -21.13
C GLU A 381 -3.25 18.61 -21.91
N VAL A 382 -1.93 18.74 -21.74
CA VAL A 382 -0.94 17.86 -22.37
C VAL A 382 -1.21 16.40 -22.01
N ILE A 383 -1.49 16.10 -20.74
CA ILE A 383 -1.78 14.72 -20.27
C ILE A 383 -3.13 14.24 -20.83
N ARG A 384 -4.16 15.10 -20.80
CA ARG A 384 -5.50 14.75 -21.29
C ARG A 384 -5.51 14.45 -22.78
N ASN A 385 -4.81 15.27 -23.58
CA ASN A 385 -4.73 15.10 -25.02
C ASN A 385 -4.01 13.80 -25.40
N GLU A 386 -2.93 13.45 -24.70
CA GLU A 386 -2.25 12.18 -24.92
C GLU A 386 -3.13 10.98 -24.50
N SER A 387 -3.83 11.06 -23.37
CA SER A 387 -4.80 10.03 -23.00
C SER A 387 -5.89 9.82 -24.05
N LYS A 388 -6.44 10.91 -24.60
CA LYS A 388 -7.42 10.84 -25.70
C LYS A 388 -6.82 10.21 -26.95
N ARG A 389 -5.57 10.58 -27.32
CA ARG A 389 -4.84 10.03 -28.45
C ARG A 389 -4.62 8.52 -28.31
N GLN A 390 -4.18 8.06 -27.13
CA GLN A 390 -3.97 6.65 -26.84
C GLN A 390 -5.28 5.85 -26.84
N CYS A 391 -6.37 6.43 -26.32
CA CYS A 391 -7.70 5.83 -26.41
C CYS A 391 -8.12 5.67 -27.88
N LYS A 392 -8.07 6.74 -28.70
CA LYS A 392 -8.44 6.69 -30.12
C LYS A 392 -7.61 5.62 -30.89
N ALA A 393 -6.30 5.61 -30.71
CA ALA A 393 -5.43 4.61 -31.33
C ALA A 393 -5.75 3.18 -30.84
N GLY A 394 -6.16 3.03 -29.59
CA GLY A 394 -6.61 1.74 -29.05
C GLY A 394 -7.90 1.22 -29.71
N TRP A 395 -8.87 2.07 -29.97
CA TRP A 395 -10.14 1.71 -30.63
C TRP A 395 -9.97 1.48 -32.14
N ALA A 396 -9.16 2.27 -32.81
CA ALA A 396 -8.88 2.13 -34.25
C ALA A 396 -8.27 0.75 -34.60
N LEU A 397 -7.44 0.19 -33.71
CA LEU A 397 -6.85 -1.15 -33.90
C LEU A 397 -7.88 -2.30 -33.89
N TYR A 398 -9.12 -2.06 -33.46
CA TYR A 398 -10.20 -3.05 -33.41
C TYR A 398 -11.38 -2.72 -34.33
N GLY A 399 -11.24 -1.75 -35.25
CA GLY A 399 -12.31 -1.34 -36.17
C GLY A 399 -13.56 -0.78 -35.49
N ARG A 400 -13.44 -0.31 -34.24
CA ARG A 400 -14.55 0.27 -33.46
C ARG A 400 -14.37 1.77 -33.27
N THR A 401 -15.44 2.53 -33.46
CA THR A 401 -15.51 3.94 -33.10
C THR A 401 -15.61 4.07 -31.57
N PRO A 402 -14.87 5.02 -30.93
CA PRO A 402 -15.05 5.28 -29.51
C PRO A 402 -16.49 5.74 -29.23
N PRO A 403 -17.12 5.35 -28.12
CA PRO A 403 -18.44 5.87 -27.76
C PRO A 403 -18.35 7.40 -27.66
N ALA A 404 -19.36 8.07 -28.19
CA ALA A 404 -19.48 9.52 -28.08
C ALA A 404 -19.42 9.90 -26.59
N THR A 405 -18.47 10.75 -26.22
CA THR A 405 -18.34 11.26 -24.85
C THR A 405 -19.54 12.13 -24.53
N ALA A 406 -20.41 11.68 -23.64
CA ALA A 406 -21.34 12.53 -22.93
C ALA A 406 -20.58 13.38 -21.91
#